data_eca80801772d0785b39593575d44dd24
#
_entry.id   eca80801772d0785b39593575d44dd24
#
_cell.length_a   1.000
_cell.length_b   1.000
_cell.length_c   1.000
_cell.angle_alpha   90.00
_cell.angle_beta   90.00
_cell.angle_gamma   90.00
#
_symmetry.space_group_name_H-M   'P 1'
#
loop_
_entity.id
_entity.type
_entity.pdbx_description
1 polymer ?
#
loop_
_entity_poly.entity_id
_entity_poly.type
_entity_poly.pdbx_seq_one_letter_code
_entity_poly.pdbx_strand_id
1 'polypeptide(L)'
;LAPLMADREKNLTALEEWLGADARPSEIFSERRSLRATTPDRMPFAGPMPQRAAYERAYERLRYGDRFAAYPPAPSPPGLYTIGGLGSRGFLTAPLLAEHLAAQICGDASPLPRELIEATAPARFIIRSLK
;
A
#
# COMPACT_ATOMS: atom_id res chain seq x y z
N LEU A 1 18.51 -4.66 -10.69
CA LEU A 1 18.16 -4.35 -12.07
C LEU A 1 19.09 -3.23 -12.55
N ALA A 2 19.86 -3.47 -13.61
CA ALA A 2 20.67 -2.41 -14.22
C ALA A 2 19.76 -1.38 -14.92
N PRO A 3 20.11 -0.07 -14.87
CA PRO A 3 19.43 0.95 -15.67
C PRO A 3 19.52 0.63 -17.16
N LEU A 4 18.45 0.89 -17.91
CA LEU A 4 18.44 0.80 -19.35
C LEU A 4 18.63 2.20 -19.95
N MET A 5 19.50 2.32 -20.94
CA MET A 5 19.72 3.59 -21.67
C MET A 5 18.41 4.19 -22.19
N ALA A 6 17.52 3.34 -22.70
CA ALA A 6 16.20 3.77 -23.17
C ALA A 6 15.31 4.35 -22.05
N ASP A 7 15.38 3.84 -20.83
CA ASP A 7 14.65 4.39 -19.69
C ASP A 7 15.18 5.75 -19.28
N ARG A 8 16.51 5.94 -19.35
CA ARG A 8 17.18 7.22 -19.09
C ARG A 8 16.70 8.28 -20.07
N GLU A 9 16.82 8.01 -21.37
CA GLU A 9 16.49 8.97 -22.41
C GLU A 9 15.02 9.36 -22.35
N LYS A 10 14.13 8.41 -22.12
CA LYS A 10 12.71 8.68 -21.92
C LYS A 10 12.44 9.62 -20.72
N ASN A 11 13.15 9.43 -19.60
CA ASN A 11 12.99 10.29 -18.43
C ASN A 11 13.55 11.71 -18.69
N LEU A 12 14.66 11.82 -19.40
CA LEU A 12 15.25 13.12 -19.78
C LEU A 12 14.35 13.88 -20.73
N THR A 13 13.80 13.21 -21.74
CA THR A 13 12.81 13.81 -22.67
C THR A 13 11.59 14.32 -21.92
N ALA A 14 11.04 13.50 -21.01
CA ALA A 14 9.91 13.94 -20.20
C ALA A 14 10.23 15.14 -19.30
N LEU A 15 11.47 15.22 -18.78
CA LEU A 15 11.93 16.37 -18.00
C LEU A 15 11.98 17.65 -18.85
N GLU A 16 12.53 17.55 -20.06
CA GLU A 16 12.59 18.66 -21.04
C GLU A 16 11.20 19.14 -21.44
N GLU A 17 10.27 18.20 -21.71
CA GLU A 17 8.87 18.51 -22.05
C GLU A 17 8.14 19.27 -20.94
N TRP A 18 8.43 18.96 -19.68
CA TRP A 18 7.74 19.53 -18.52
C TRP A 18 8.34 20.85 -18.04
N LEU A 19 9.66 20.97 -18.06
CA LEU A 19 10.39 22.08 -17.46
C LEU A 19 11.18 22.94 -18.48
N GLY A 20 11.17 22.56 -19.76
CA GLY A 20 11.91 23.21 -20.83
C GLY A 20 13.26 22.57 -21.13
N ALA A 21 13.81 22.87 -22.31
CA ALA A 21 15.05 22.26 -22.79
C ALA A 21 16.27 22.47 -21.86
N ASP A 22 16.30 23.58 -21.13
CA ASP A 22 17.37 23.90 -20.18
C ASP A 22 17.36 23.04 -18.92
N ALA A 23 16.29 22.25 -18.70
CA ALA A 23 16.18 21.38 -17.54
C ALA A 23 16.99 20.09 -17.67
N ARG A 24 17.55 19.79 -18.85
CA ARG A 24 18.40 18.61 -19.04
C ARG A 24 19.69 18.76 -18.25
N PRO A 25 19.99 17.85 -17.30
CA PRO A 25 21.22 17.96 -16.52
C PRO A 25 22.44 17.75 -17.42
N SER A 26 23.48 18.55 -17.23
CA SER A 26 24.77 18.42 -17.93
C SER A 26 25.53 17.16 -17.50
N GLU A 27 25.27 16.68 -16.28
CA GLU A 27 25.91 15.50 -15.73
C GLU A 27 24.91 14.66 -14.92
N ILE A 28 25.00 13.34 -15.04
CA ILE A 28 24.20 12.36 -14.29
C ILE A 28 25.13 11.60 -13.35
N PHE A 29 25.08 11.93 -12.07
CA PHE A 29 25.97 11.34 -11.06
C PHE A 29 25.62 9.89 -10.73
N SER A 30 24.33 9.51 -10.77
CA SER A 30 23.91 8.16 -10.47
C SER A 30 22.56 7.82 -11.08
N GLU A 31 22.35 6.54 -11.35
CA GLU A 31 21.08 6.02 -11.82
C GLU A 31 20.67 4.78 -11.03
N ARG A 32 19.40 4.64 -10.82
CA ARG A 32 18.82 3.47 -10.15
C ARG A 32 17.56 3.00 -10.84
N ARG A 33 17.49 1.70 -11.09
CA ARG A 33 16.30 1.00 -11.49
C ARG A 33 15.86 0.03 -10.40
N SER A 34 14.62 0.08 -9.98
CA SER A 34 14.07 -0.81 -8.94
C SER A 34 12.63 -1.19 -9.24
N LEU A 35 12.19 -2.30 -8.67
CA LEU A 35 10.79 -2.69 -8.68
C LEU A 35 10.04 -1.93 -7.59
N ARG A 36 8.82 -1.51 -7.91
CA ARG A 36 7.89 -0.94 -6.93
C ARG A 36 6.96 -2.00 -6.41
N ALA A 37 6.81 -2.09 -5.10
CA ALA A 37 5.81 -2.93 -4.49
C ALA A 37 4.42 -2.32 -4.70
N THR A 38 3.56 -3.04 -5.40
CA THR A 38 2.17 -2.68 -5.62
C THR A 38 1.27 -3.82 -5.18
N THR A 39 0.05 -3.49 -4.80
CA THR A 39 -1.00 -4.45 -4.52
C THR A 39 -1.79 -4.77 -5.80
N PRO A 40 -2.48 -5.92 -5.88
CA PRO A 40 -3.32 -6.26 -7.03
C PRO A 40 -4.41 -5.24 -7.34
N ASP A 41 -4.97 -4.60 -6.31
CA ASP A 41 -6.00 -3.56 -6.45
C ASP A 41 -5.42 -2.12 -6.55
N ARG A 42 -4.10 -1.99 -6.60
CA ARG A 42 -3.36 -0.72 -6.64
C ARG A 42 -3.63 0.23 -5.47
N MET A 43 -4.32 -0.23 -4.44
CA MET A 43 -4.52 0.50 -3.19
C MET A 43 -3.44 0.12 -2.19
N PRO A 44 -2.79 1.07 -1.53
CA PRO A 44 -1.84 0.76 -0.47
C PRO A 44 -2.52 0.06 0.71
N PHE A 45 -1.74 -0.40 1.66
CA PHE A 45 -2.26 -0.91 2.91
C PHE A 45 -1.53 -0.29 4.10
N ALA A 46 -2.29 -0.08 5.19
CA ALA A 46 -1.78 0.37 6.48
C ALA A 46 -2.67 -0.20 7.60
N GLY A 47 -2.06 -0.68 8.66
CA GLY A 47 -2.79 -1.22 9.81
C GLY A 47 -2.09 -2.37 10.52
N PRO A 48 -2.77 -3.04 11.45
CA PRO A 48 -2.24 -4.20 12.15
C PRO A 48 -1.85 -5.31 11.20
N MET A 49 -0.70 -5.94 11.43
CA MET A 49 -0.23 -7.06 10.62
C MET A 49 -1.17 -8.26 10.78
N PRO A 50 -1.80 -8.77 9.71
CA PRO A 50 -2.73 -9.88 9.83
C PRO A 50 -2.00 -11.21 10.08
N GLN A 51 -2.47 -11.98 11.03
CA GLN A 51 -2.05 -13.36 11.20
C GLN A 51 -2.89 -14.27 10.32
N ARG A 52 -2.37 -14.64 9.16
CA ARG A 52 -3.09 -15.33 8.09
C ARG A 52 -3.94 -16.52 8.58
N ALA A 53 -3.33 -17.46 9.32
CA ALA A 53 -4.03 -18.63 9.82
C ALA A 53 -5.19 -18.30 10.78
N ALA A 54 -5.06 -17.22 11.57
CA ALA A 54 -6.13 -16.78 12.45
C ALA A 54 -7.28 -16.15 11.67
N TYR A 55 -6.98 -15.36 10.63
CA TYR A 55 -8.00 -14.81 9.72
C TYR A 55 -8.73 -15.90 8.95
N GLU A 56 -8.02 -16.88 8.40
CA GLU A 56 -8.61 -17.99 7.66
C GLU A 56 -9.58 -18.80 8.54
N ARG A 57 -9.23 -19.04 9.81
CA ARG A 57 -10.14 -19.71 10.77
C ARG A 57 -11.32 -18.83 11.17
N ALA A 58 -11.06 -17.57 11.53
CA ALA A 58 -12.12 -16.66 12.00
C ALA A 58 -13.19 -16.37 10.93
N TYR A 59 -12.76 -16.36 9.64
CA TYR A 59 -13.62 -16.02 8.51
C TYR A 59 -13.92 -17.20 7.58
N GLU A 60 -13.70 -18.45 8.03
CA GLU A 60 -13.88 -19.67 7.24
C GLU A 60 -15.29 -19.78 6.65
N ARG A 61 -16.32 -19.36 7.39
CA ARG A 61 -17.73 -19.41 6.96
C ARG A 61 -18.03 -18.59 5.70
N LEU A 62 -17.16 -17.60 5.36
CA LEU A 62 -17.30 -16.86 4.10
C LEU A 62 -17.14 -17.76 2.87
N ARG A 63 -16.37 -18.85 2.95
CA ARG A 63 -16.24 -19.85 1.88
C ARG A 63 -17.53 -20.56 1.52
N TYR A 64 -18.48 -20.60 2.47
CA TYR A 64 -19.79 -21.23 2.31
C TYR A 64 -20.89 -20.20 2.06
N GLY A 65 -20.50 -18.96 1.73
CA GLY A 65 -21.44 -17.88 1.38
C GLY A 65 -22.14 -17.22 2.57
N ASP A 66 -21.74 -17.53 3.81
CA ASP A 66 -22.32 -16.91 5.01
C ASP A 66 -21.79 -15.48 5.20
N ARG A 67 -22.42 -14.53 4.49
CA ARG A 67 -22.07 -13.11 4.53
C ARG A 67 -22.72 -12.35 5.69
N PHE A 68 -23.67 -12.96 6.35
CA PHE A 68 -24.49 -12.32 7.40
C PHE A 68 -24.08 -12.74 8.81
N ALA A 69 -23.15 -13.68 8.95
CA ALA A 69 -22.64 -14.05 10.25
C ALA A 69 -21.90 -12.87 10.91
N ALA A 70 -22.02 -12.77 12.22
CA ALA A 70 -21.18 -11.87 13.00
C ALA A 70 -19.76 -12.46 13.06
N TYR A 71 -18.84 -11.82 12.37
CA TYR A 71 -17.43 -12.18 12.37
C TYR A 71 -16.67 -11.41 13.46
N PRO A 72 -15.98 -12.09 14.38
CA PRO A 72 -15.16 -11.40 15.36
C PRO A 72 -13.95 -10.75 14.69
N PRO A 73 -13.39 -9.69 15.27
CA PRO A 73 -12.09 -9.18 14.82
C PRO A 73 -11.05 -10.30 14.89
N ALA A 74 -10.35 -10.56 13.77
CA ALA A 74 -9.29 -11.56 13.79
C ALA A 74 -8.05 -11.01 14.49
N PRO A 75 -7.36 -11.82 15.28
CA PRO A 75 -6.21 -11.37 16.06
C PRO A 75 -5.05 -10.99 15.17
N SER A 76 -4.38 -9.91 15.53
CA SER A 76 -3.09 -9.49 15.00
C SER A 76 -2.05 -9.58 16.11
N PRO A 77 -0.77 -9.86 15.82
CA PRO A 77 0.28 -9.81 16.80
C PRO A 77 0.30 -8.43 17.49
N PRO A 78 0.30 -8.37 18.84
CA PRO A 78 0.32 -7.10 19.56
C PRO A 78 1.52 -6.24 19.17
N GLY A 79 1.30 -4.94 18.93
CA GLY A 79 2.36 -3.99 18.60
C GLY A 79 2.98 -4.14 17.21
N LEU A 80 2.49 -5.04 16.36
CA LEU A 80 3.01 -5.24 15.02
C LEU A 80 2.07 -4.64 13.97
N TYR A 81 2.56 -3.61 13.28
CA TYR A 81 1.83 -2.88 12.24
C TYR A 81 2.60 -2.91 10.93
N THR A 82 1.91 -2.67 9.85
CA THR A 82 2.50 -2.64 8.51
C THR A 82 1.93 -1.52 7.67
N ILE A 83 2.78 -0.94 6.83
CA ILE A 83 2.41 0.00 5.76
C ILE A 83 3.16 -0.43 4.50
N GLY A 84 2.48 -0.45 3.36
CA GLY A 84 3.13 -0.86 2.11
C GLY A 84 2.21 -0.82 0.90
N GLY A 85 2.69 -1.40 -0.19
CA GLY A 85 1.96 -1.40 -1.46
C GLY A 85 1.74 -0.02 -2.07
N LEU A 86 2.61 0.95 -1.75
CA LEU A 86 2.46 2.37 -2.11
C LEU A 86 2.59 2.64 -3.62
N GLY A 87 3.19 1.72 -4.37
CA GLY A 87 3.34 1.83 -5.82
C GLY A 87 4.05 3.11 -6.27
N SER A 88 3.48 3.80 -7.26
CA SER A 88 4.03 5.05 -7.78
C SER A 88 3.57 6.30 -7.01
N ARG A 89 2.60 6.18 -6.11
CA ARG A 89 1.99 7.30 -5.39
C ARG A 89 2.44 7.41 -3.94
N GLY A 90 3.57 6.79 -3.57
CA GLY A 90 4.05 6.73 -2.20
C GLY A 90 4.20 8.10 -1.54
N PHE A 91 4.77 9.08 -2.22
CA PHE A 91 4.92 10.43 -1.68
C PHE A 91 3.59 11.15 -1.37
N LEU A 92 2.53 10.83 -2.13
CA LEU A 92 1.20 11.39 -1.90
C LEU A 92 0.45 10.66 -0.77
N THR A 93 0.57 9.34 -0.71
CA THR A 93 -0.28 8.51 0.15
C THR A 93 0.37 8.15 1.48
N ALA A 94 1.69 8.05 1.53
CA ALA A 94 2.40 7.62 2.73
C ALA A 94 2.20 8.54 3.95
N PRO A 95 2.21 9.88 3.83
CA PRO A 95 1.99 10.75 4.98
C PRO A 95 0.62 10.53 5.63
N LEU A 96 -0.44 10.48 4.82
CA LEU A 96 -1.81 10.26 5.30
C LEU A 96 -1.99 8.88 5.92
N LEU A 97 -1.39 7.83 5.31
CA LEU A 97 -1.43 6.47 5.86
C LEU A 97 -0.59 6.33 7.13
N ALA A 98 0.49 7.08 7.26
CA ALA A 98 1.29 7.11 8.48
C ALA A 98 0.52 7.77 9.62
N GLU A 99 -0.20 8.87 9.36
CA GLU A 99 -1.08 9.52 10.32
C GLU A 99 -2.22 8.60 10.75
N HIS A 100 -2.86 7.92 9.79
CA HIS A 100 -3.87 6.89 10.09
C HIS A 100 -3.31 5.79 11.00
N LEU A 101 -2.10 5.30 10.70
CA LEU A 101 -1.46 4.26 11.49
C LEU A 101 -1.10 4.75 12.90
N ALA A 102 -0.59 5.97 13.01
CA ALA A 102 -0.30 6.60 14.30
C ALA A 102 -1.58 6.74 15.15
N ALA A 103 -2.68 7.19 14.54
CA ALA A 103 -3.98 7.29 15.21
C ALA A 103 -4.45 5.93 15.73
N GLN A 104 -4.31 4.85 14.94
CA GLN A 104 -4.64 3.49 15.41
C GLN A 104 -3.77 3.04 16.58
N ILE A 105 -2.49 3.36 16.60
CA ILE A 105 -1.56 3.00 17.67
C ILE A 105 -1.87 3.78 18.96
N CYS A 106 -2.17 5.05 18.84
CA CYS A 106 -2.46 5.94 19.97
C CYS A 106 -3.91 5.84 20.48
N GLY A 107 -4.80 5.20 19.74
CA GLY A 107 -6.23 5.14 20.05
C GLY A 107 -6.99 6.41 19.69
N ASP A 108 -6.43 7.24 18.81
CA ASP A 108 -7.01 8.47 18.32
C ASP A 108 -7.97 8.23 17.14
N ALA A 109 -8.73 9.27 16.78
CA ALA A 109 -9.60 9.23 15.61
C ALA A 109 -8.76 9.20 14.32
N SER A 110 -9.08 8.25 13.43
CA SER A 110 -8.42 8.17 12.13
C SER A 110 -8.75 9.38 11.24
N PRO A 111 -7.77 9.93 10.48
CA PRO A 111 -8.05 10.94 9.46
C PRO A 111 -8.75 10.37 8.22
N LEU A 112 -8.82 9.04 8.09
CA LEU A 112 -9.48 8.37 6.97
C LEU A 112 -10.96 8.08 7.28
N PRO A 113 -11.87 8.27 6.31
CA PRO A 113 -13.23 7.78 6.41
C PRO A 113 -13.24 6.24 6.42
N ARG A 114 -14.33 5.68 6.96
CA ARG A 114 -14.46 4.23 7.18
C ARG A 114 -14.21 3.39 5.93
N GLU A 115 -14.71 3.83 4.80
CA GLU A 115 -14.57 3.14 3.51
C GLU A 115 -13.09 3.03 3.09
N LEU A 116 -12.28 4.05 3.35
CA LEU A 116 -10.86 4.02 3.09
C LEU A 116 -10.07 3.19 4.10
N ILE A 117 -10.48 3.18 5.37
CA ILE A 117 -9.91 2.28 6.39
C ILE A 117 -10.09 0.82 5.95
N GLU A 118 -11.30 0.45 5.53
CA GLU A 118 -11.60 -0.90 5.04
C GLU A 118 -10.83 -1.22 3.73
N ALA A 119 -10.73 -0.26 2.81
CA ALA A 119 -10.04 -0.42 1.54
C ALA A 119 -8.50 -0.50 1.69
N THR A 120 -7.94 0.06 2.76
CA THR A 120 -6.51 0.01 3.06
C THR A 120 -6.13 -1.05 4.10
N ALA A 121 -7.09 -1.79 4.65
CA ALA A 121 -6.81 -2.82 5.65
C ALA A 121 -5.87 -3.91 5.09
N PRO A 122 -4.76 -4.26 5.79
CA PRO A 122 -3.83 -5.29 5.32
C PRO A 122 -4.46 -6.67 5.12
N ALA A 123 -5.48 -7.01 5.93
CA ALA A 123 -6.18 -8.29 5.87
C ALA A 123 -7.17 -8.43 4.71
N ARG A 124 -7.47 -7.35 3.96
CA ARG A 124 -8.51 -7.36 2.92
C ARG A 124 -8.31 -8.43 1.84
N PHE A 125 -7.05 -8.76 1.52
CA PHE A 125 -6.77 -9.80 0.53
C PHE A 125 -7.03 -11.21 1.06
N ILE A 126 -6.77 -11.44 2.35
CA ILE A 126 -7.10 -12.73 3.00
C ILE A 126 -8.61 -12.91 3.00
N ILE A 127 -9.37 -11.88 3.40
CA ILE A 127 -10.83 -11.92 3.41
C ILE A 127 -11.40 -12.09 2.00
N ARG A 128 -10.85 -11.39 1.00
CA ARG A 128 -11.28 -11.54 -0.40
C ARG A 128 -11.02 -12.94 -0.95
N SER A 129 -9.94 -13.59 -0.56
CA SER A 129 -9.62 -14.96 -1.00
C SER A 129 -10.51 -16.04 -0.38
N LEU A 130 -11.31 -15.68 0.63
CA LEU A 130 -12.26 -16.57 1.28
C LEU A 130 -13.70 -16.45 0.72
N LYS A 131 -13.94 -15.48 -0.15
CA LYS A 131 -15.23 -15.25 -0.83
C LYS A 131 -15.27 -15.95 -2.19
#